data_bf3c5ab30ccd084cd93277372bd82d04
#
_entry.id   bf3c5ab30ccd084cd93277372bd82d04
#
_cell.length_a   1.000
_cell.length_b   1.000
_cell.length_c   1.000
_cell.angle_alpha   90.00
_cell.angle_beta   90.00
_cell.angle_gamma   90.00
#
_symmetry.space_group_name_H-M   'P 1'
#
loop_
_entity.id
_entity.type
_entity.pdbx_description
1 polymer ?
#
loop_
_entity_poly.entity_id
_entity_poly.type
_entity_poly.pdbx_seq_one_letter_code
_entity_poly.pdbx_strand_id
1 'polypeptide(L)'
;MTDIPLNAKVFCSDGEAGQTKAVIIDPIKKAVTHLVVTMHHYDDRVVPLELVQEADHKSIHLSCTTAELAELPMFNKVSYISGDPDYAAYSGAEWASPYVTAYPIEPLYVPAEQLPPGELAIHRGDPVQATDGHIGAVGEFCINPEDGRITHLVLQKGHLWGKREITLGLDLIDRVEEGEVYLKVDKEAINELPGIKIKRHYPWQKDE
;
A
#
# COMPACT_ATOMS: atom_id res chain seq x y z
N MET A 1 -2.20 19.04 9.52
CA MET A 1 -1.47 17.83 9.14
C MET A 1 -2.49 16.72 9.11
N THR A 2 -2.80 16.19 7.96
CA THR A 2 -3.83 15.14 7.78
C THR A 2 -3.11 13.81 7.67
N ASP A 3 -3.52 12.85 8.47
CA ASP A 3 -2.97 11.50 8.40
C ASP A 3 -3.78 10.70 7.38
N ILE A 4 -3.10 9.94 6.52
CA ILE A 4 -3.75 8.91 5.71
C ILE A 4 -3.48 7.57 6.38
N PRO A 5 -4.43 7.09 7.17
CA PRO A 5 -4.27 5.82 7.84
C PRO A 5 -4.45 4.66 6.85
N LEU A 6 -3.55 3.70 6.91
CA LEU A 6 -3.71 2.41 6.24
C LEU A 6 -4.58 1.49 7.11
N ASN A 7 -5.50 0.76 6.49
CA ASN A 7 -6.60 -0.01 7.12
C ASN A 7 -7.67 0.87 7.80
N ALA A 8 -7.82 2.12 7.39
CA ALA A 8 -8.93 2.96 7.82
C ALA A 8 -10.21 2.61 7.05
N LYS A 9 -11.34 2.83 7.69
CA LYS A 9 -12.64 2.73 7.01
C LYS A 9 -12.79 3.84 5.98
N VAL A 10 -13.30 3.48 4.82
CA VAL A 10 -13.60 4.40 3.73
C VAL A 10 -15.09 4.56 3.60
N PHE A 11 -15.53 5.80 3.62
CA PHE A 11 -16.94 6.19 3.45
C PHE A 11 -17.10 6.99 2.17
N CYS A 12 -18.04 6.60 1.36
CA CYS A 12 -18.56 7.39 0.26
C CYS A 12 -19.74 8.25 0.72
N SER A 13 -20.25 9.13 -0.14
CA SER A 13 -21.40 9.99 0.16
C SER A 13 -22.67 9.22 0.53
N ASP A 14 -22.78 7.96 0.08
CA ASP A 14 -23.94 7.06 0.26
C ASP A 14 -23.70 5.95 1.32
N GLY A 15 -22.52 5.87 1.94
CA GLY A 15 -22.27 4.93 3.04
C GLY A 15 -20.85 4.37 3.10
N GLU A 16 -20.65 3.36 3.97
CA GLU A 16 -19.36 2.68 4.12
C GLU A 16 -19.05 1.85 2.84
N ALA A 17 -17.88 2.10 2.25
CA ALA A 17 -17.46 1.49 1.00
C ALA A 17 -16.42 0.37 1.19
N GLY A 18 -15.56 0.50 2.20
CA GLY A 18 -14.48 -0.48 2.42
C GLY A 18 -13.37 0.02 3.33
N GLN A 19 -12.13 -0.35 3.02
CA GLN A 19 -10.94 0.01 3.80
C GLN A 19 -9.76 0.39 2.91
N THR A 20 -8.92 1.31 3.39
CA THR A 20 -7.64 1.62 2.74
C THR A 20 -6.67 0.46 2.88
N LYS A 21 -6.10 0.02 1.76
CA LYS A 21 -5.11 -1.07 1.70
C LYS A 21 -3.69 -0.54 1.54
N ALA A 22 -3.50 0.40 0.63
CA ALA A 22 -2.19 0.96 0.28
C ALA A 22 -2.33 2.43 -0.14
N VAL A 23 -1.20 3.12 -0.24
CA VAL A 23 -1.08 4.41 -0.91
C VAL A 23 -0.18 4.26 -2.14
N ILE A 24 -0.48 5.02 -3.18
CA ILE A 24 0.36 5.12 -4.37
C ILE A 24 1.05 6.48 -4.34
N ILE A 25 2.35 6.47 -4.51
CA ILE A 25 3.19 7.65 -4.43
C ILE A 25 3.92 7.90 -5.76
N ASP A 26 4.09 9.17 -6.09
CA ASP A 26 5.06 9.63 -7.08
C ASP A 26 6.40 9.84 -6.34
N PRO A 27 7.41 9.01 -6.59
CA PRO A 27 8.68 9.08 -5.85
C PRO A 27 9.50 10.33 -6.21
N ILE A 28 9.25 10.93 -7.38
CA ILE A 28 9.93 12.15 -7.84
C ILE A 28 9.34 13.37 -7.14
N LYS A 29 8.01 13.49 -7.12
CA LYS A 29 7.31 14.59 -6.46
C LYS A 29 7.20 14.41 -4.96
N LYS A 30 7.47 13.19 -4.45
CA LYS A 30 7.30 12.80 -3.05
C LYS A 30 5.90 13.14 -2.54
N ALA A 31 4.90 12.76 -3.31
CA ALA A 31 3.51 13.02 -3.02
C ALA A 31 2.67 11.75 -3.14
N VAL A 32 1.64 11.63 -2.30
CA VAL A 32 0.57 10.64 -2.52
C VAL A 32 -0.25 11.12 -3.71
N THR A 33 -0.47 10.24 -4.67
CA THR A 33 -1.28 10.51 -5.85
C THR A 33 -2.62 9.81 -5.76
N HIS A 34 -2.63 8.57 -5.23
CA HIS A 34 -3.83 7.76 -5.13
C HIS A 34 -3.86 6.96 -3.83
N LEU A 35 -5.05 6.52 -3.46
CA LEU A 35 -5.30 5.52 -2.43
C LEU A 35 -5.72 4.21 -3.09
N VAL A 36 -5.37 3.09 -2.47
CA VAL A 36 -5.95 1.79 -2.82
C VAL A 36 -7.00 1.45 -1.79
N VAL A 37 -8.22 1.25 -2.26
CA VAL A 37 -9.38 0.93 -1.41
C VAL A 37 -9.87 -0.47 -1.73
N THR A 38 -9.88 -1.34 -0.73
CA THR A 38 -10.53 -2.65 -0.78
C THR A 38 -12.00 -2.49 -0.49
N MET A 39 -12.85 -2.75 -1.46
CA MET A 39 -14.30 -2.68 -1.33
C MET A 39 -14.90 -4.01 -0.84
N HIS A 40 -16.02 -3.96 -0.08
CA HIS A 40 -16.63 -5.15 0.51
C HIS A 40 -17.11 -6.21 -0.50
N HIS A 41 -17.49 -5.79 -1.71
CA HIS A 41 -18.07 -6.68 -2.74
C HIS A 41 -17.41 -6.57 -4.10
N TYR A 42 -16.29 -5.85 -4.19
CA TYR A 42 -15.58 -5.58 -5.43
C TYR A 42 -14.08 -5.71 -5.21
N ASP A 43 -13.34 -5.76 -6.33
CA ASP A 43 -11.89 -5.73 -6.30
C ASP A 43 -11.35 -4.39 -5.79
N ASP A 44 -10.07 -4.38 -5.43
CA ASP A 44 -9.37 -3.18 -5.01
C ASP A 44 -9.42 -2.09 -6.09
N ARG A 45 -9.67 -0.85 -5.69
CA ARG A 45 -9.79 0.30 -6.59
C ARG A 45 -8.69 1.32 -6.34
N VAL A 46 -8.19 1.90 -7.43
CA VAL A 46 -7.25 3.02 -7.40
C VAL A 46 -8.05 4.32 -7.34
N VAL A 47 -7.98 5.01 -6.22
CA VAL A 47 -8.77 6.20 -5.91
C VAL A 47 -7.86 7.44 -5.95
N PRO A 48 -8.09 8.40 -6.87
CA PRO A 48 -7.35 9.65 -6.87
C PRO A 48 -7.50 10.41 -5.55
N LEU A 49 -6.41 11.01 -5.06
CA LEU A 49 -6.42 11.75 -3.79
C LEU A 49 -7.40 12.94 -3.81
N GLU A 50 -7.70 13.46 -5.00
CA GLU A 50 -8.64 14.57 -5.21
C GLU A 50 -10.08 14.22 -4.77
N LEU A 51 -10.43 12.93 -4.71
CA LEU A 51 -11.73 12.49 -4.22
C LEU A 51 -11.82 12.44 -2.70
N VAL A 52 -10.70 12.61 -1.98
CA VAL A 52 -10.69 12.65 -0.52
C VAL A 52 -11.17 14.02 -0.05
N GLN A 53 -12.30 14.06 0.66
CA GLN A 53 -12.83 15.28 1.27
C GLN A 53 -12.27 15.50 2.68
N GLU A 54 -12.22 14.43 3.45
CA GLU A 54 -11.77 14.45 4.84
C GLU A 54 -11.09 13.13 5.17
N ALA A 55 -10.01 13.19 5.93
CA ALA A 55 -9.35 12.01 6.46
C ALA A 55 -8.97 12.25 7.92
N ASP A 56 -9.28 11.28 8.75
CA ASP A 56 -8.82 11.19 10.13
C ASP A 56 -8.11 9.84 10.36
N HIS A 57 -7.54 9.60 11.53
CA HIS A 57 -6.77 8.40 11.85
C HIS A 57 -7.57 7.07 11.84
N LYS A 58 -8.87 7.09 11.55
CA LYS A 58 -9.74 5.90 11.53
C LYS A 58 -10.60 5.80 10.28
N SER A 59 -10.86 6.93 9.64
CA SER A 59 -11.80 6.99 8.52
C SER A 59 -11.33 7.98 7.45
N ILE A 60 -11.71 7.67 6.22
CA ILE A 60 -11.51 8.52 5.05
C ILE A 60 -12.88 8.72 4.41
N HIS A 61 -13.23 9.96 4.14
CA HIS A 61 -14.46 10.34 3.48
C HIS A 61 -14.18 10.78 2.04
N LEU A 62 -14.87 10.13 1.09
CA LEU A 62 -14.74 10.40 -0.34
C LEU A 62 -15.94 11.21 -0.83
N SER A 63 -15.71 12.04 -1.86
CA SER A 63 -16.74 12.85 -2.50
C SER A 63 -17.66 12.07 -3.45
N CYS A 64 -17.27 10.85 -3.83
CA CYS A 64 -18.02 10.00 -4.77
C CYS A 64 -19.01 9.08 -4.04
N THR A 65 -19.90 8.46 -4.80
CA THR A 65 -20.77 7.36 -4.38
C THR A 65 -20.04 6.03 -4.45
N THR A 66 -20.57 4.98 -3.78
CA THR A 66 -20.05 3.62 -3.90
C THR A 66 -20.10 3.06 -5.32
N ALA A 67 -21.09 3.45 -6.09
CA ALA A 67 -21.23 3.07 -7.50
C ALA A 67 -20.10 3.70 -8.36
N GLU A 68 -19.84 4.99 -8.20
CA GLU A 68 -18.74 5.68 -8.88
C GLU A 68 -17.36 5.13 -8.46
N LEU A 69 -17.20 4.81 -7.18
CA LEU A 69 -15.99 4.18 -6.67
C LEU A 69 -15.73 2.82 -7.37
N ALA A 70 -16.79 2.02 -7.59
CA ALA A 70 -16.69 0.73 -8.25
C ALA A 70 -16.30 0.82 -9.74
N GLU A 71 -16.51 1.96 -10.38
CA GLU A 71 -16.11 2.21 -11.77
C GLU A 71 -14.65 2.66 -11.92
N LEU A 72 -13.98 3.04 -10.83
CA LEU A 72 -12.58 3.44 -10.86
C LEU A 72 -11.66 2.27 -11.28
N PRO A 73 -10.45 2.57 -11.77
CA PRO A 73 -9.49 1.54 -12.18
C PRO A 73 -9.23 0.50 -11.11
N MET A 74 -9.13 -0.77 -11.51
CA MET A 74 -8.75 -1.86 -10.62
C MET A 74 -7.27 -1.76 -10.28
N PHE A 75 -6.94 -1.99 -9.00
CA PHE A 75 -5.55 -2.04 -8.54
C PHE A 75 -4.89 -3.36 -8.93
N ASN A 76 -5.60 -4.49 -8.80
CA ASN A 76 -5.09 -5.80 -9.15
C ASN A 76 -5.72 -6.29 -10.45
N LYS A 77 -4.88 -6.64 -11.43
CA LYS A 77 -5.30 -7.34 -12.63
C LYS A 77 -4.74 -8.76 -12.60
N VAL A 78 -5.62 -9.72 -12.70
CA VAL A 78 -5.20 -11.12 -12.84
C VAL A 78 -4.72 -11.33 -14.28
N SER A 79 -3.43 -11.55 -14.45
CA SER A 79 -2.85 -11.95 -15.73
C SER A 79 -2.80 -13.47 -15.80
N TYR A 80 -3.38 -14.01 -16.88
CA TYR A 80 -3.27 -15.42 -17.19
C TYR A 80 -1.92 -15.64 -17.89
N ILE A 81 -1.00 -16.32 -17.24
CA ILE A 81 0.15 -16.87 -17.94
C ILE A 81 -0.31 -18.21 -18.50
N SER A 82 -0.77 -18.22 -19.74
CA SER A 82 -0.91 -19.47 -20.48
C SER A 82 0.49 -20.04 -20.65
N GLY A 83 0.72 -21.23 -20.10
CA GLY A 83 1.98 -21.94 -20.35
C GLY A 83 2.25 -21.96 -21.85
N ASP A 84 3.47 -21.60 -22.23
CA ASP A 84 3.90 -21.57 -23.63
C ASP A 84 3.62 -22.94 -24.25
N PRO A 85 2.75 -23.05 -25.29
CA PRO A 85 2.50 -24.31 -25.94
C PRO A 85 3.77 -24.95 -26.55
N ASP A 86 4.82 -24.18 -26.76
CA ASP A 86 6.13 -24.69 -27.19
C ASP A 86 6.87 -25.46 -26.09
N TYR A 87 6.56 -25.26 -24.81
CA TYR A 87 7.17 -26.04 -23.72
C TYR A 87 6.75 -27.52 -23.77
N ALA A 88 5.57 -27.81 -24.29
CA ALA A 88 5.09 -29.17 -24.51
C ALA A 88 5.82 -29.84 -25.70
N ALA A 89 6.30 -29.07 -26.67
CA ALA A 89 7.01 -29.56 -27.85
C ALA A 89 8.49 -29.89 -27.55
N TYR A 90 9.08 -29.29 -26.50
CA TYR A 90 10.48 -29.55 -26.12
C TYR A 90 10.69 -30.79 -25.24
N SER A 91 9.63 -31.38 -24.74
CA SER A 91 9.71 -32.61 -23.95
C SER A 91 9.80 -33.86 -24.82
N GLY A 92 10.64 -33.84 -25.87
CA GLY A 92 11.10 -34.99 -26.65
C GLY A 92 10.10 -36.14 -26.80
N ALA A 93 8.97 -35.88 -27.41
CA ALA A 93 7.82 -36.76 -27.41
C ALA A 93 7.98 -38.03 -28.23
N GLU A 94 9.18 -38.44 -28.62
CA GLU A 94 9.45 -39.76 -29.22
C GLU A 94 9.34 -40.92 -28.22
N TRP A 95 9.23 -40.60 -26.88
CA TRP A 95 9.08 -41.60 -25.81
C TRP A 95 7.74 -41.50 -25.10
N ALA A 96 6.79 -40.73 -25.62
CA ALA A 96 5.49 -40.55 -24.97
C ALA A 96 4.76 -41.89 -24.97
N SER A 97 4.76 -42.57 -23.84
CA SER A 97 3.85 -43.67 -23.55
C SER A 97 2.43 -43.24 -23.87
N PRO A 98 1.62 -44.05 -24.58
CA PRO A 98 0.22 -43.72 -24.87
C PRO A 98 -0.66 -43.54 -23.63
N TYR A 99 -0.08 -43.68 -22.45
CA TYR A 99 -0.74 -43.47 -21.14
C TYR A 99 -0.35 -42.16 -20.44
N VAL A 100 0.44 -41.28 -21.06
CA VAL A 100 0.69 -39.96 -20.52
C VAL A 100 -0.56 -39.09 -20.81
N THR A 101 -1.49 -39.10 -19.91
CA THR A 101 -2.54 -38.10 -19.90
C THR A 101 -1.88 -36.74 -19.70
N ALA A 102 -1.97 -35.87 -20.70
CA ALA A 102 -1.57 -34.48 -20.55
C ALA A 102 -2.41 -33.90 -19.42
N TYR A 103 -1.81 -33.71 -18.26
CA TYR A 103 -2.46 -32.93 -17.20
C TYR A 103 -2.69 -31.55 -17.74
N PRO A 104 -3.93 -31.01 -17.69
CA PRO A 104 -4.14 -29.62 -18.05
C PRO A 104 -3.25 -28.78 -17.12
N ILE A 105 -2.31 -28.04 -17.71
CA ILE A 105 -1.54 -27.05 -16.96
C ILE A 105 -2.54 -26.02 -16.55
N GLU A 106 -2.90 -25.99 -15.25
CA GLU A 106 -3.76 -24.96 -14.72
C GLU A 106 -3.08 -23.61 -14.96
N PRO A 107 -3.78 -22.62 -15.54
CA PRO A 107 -3.19 -21.32 -15.78
C PRO A 107 -2.71 -20.74 -14.44
N LEU A 108 -1.44 -20.35 -14.39
CA LEU A 108 -0.90 -19.67 -13.23
C LEU A 108 -1.48 -18.26 -13.17
N TYR A 109 -2.27 -17.99 -12.13
CA TYR A 109 -2.83 -16.68 -11.86
C TYR A 109 -1.79 -15.84 -11.14
N VAL A 110 -1.24 -14.83 -11.79
CA VAL A 110 -0.33 -13.86 -11.16
C VAL A 110 -1.07 -12.55 -11.01
N PRO A 111 -1.39 -12.13 -9.77
CA PRO A 111 -1.91 -10.79 -9.53
C PRO A 111 -0.79 -9.78 -9.84
N ALA A 112 -1.07 -8.85 -10.74
CA ALA A 112 -0.18 -7.73 -11.03
C ALA A 112 -0.84 -6.43 -10.59
N GLU A 113 -0.12 -5.62 -9.84
CA GLU A 113 -0.56 -4.30 -9.44
C GLU A 113 -0.59 -3.36 -10.65
N GLN A 114 -1.72 -2.68 -10.84
CA GLN A 114 -1.91 -1.69 -11.90
C GLN A 114 -1.57 -0.32 -11.32
N LEU A 115 -0.33 0.10 -11.52
CA LEU A 115 0.16 1.40 -11.08
C LEU A 115 0.24 2.37 -12.26
N PRO A 116 -0.02 3.66 -12.04
CA PRO A 116 0.35 4.68 -13.02
C PRO A 116 1.86 4.63 -13.32
N PRO A 117 2.28 4.94 -14.54
CA PRO A 117 3.69 4.85 -14.93
C PRO A 117 4.60 5.68 -14.03
N GLY A 118 5.60 5.04 -13.43
CA GLY A 118 6.59 5.67 -12.55
C GLY A 118 6.13 5.89 -11.11
N GLU A 119 4.96 5.40 -10.74
CA GLU A 119 4.45 5.43 -9.37
C GLU A 119 4.70 4.10 -8.64
N LEU A 120 4.70 4.14 -7.31
CA LEU A 120 4.97 3.00 -6.43
C LEU A 120 3.86 2.84 -5.40
N ALA A 121 3.43 1.61 -5.16
CA ALA A 121 2.53 1.30 -4.05
C ALA A 121 3.31 1.02 -2.77
N ILE A 122 2.84 1.54 -1.66
CA ILE A 122 3.37 1.26 -0.32
C ILE A 122 2.22 0.78 0.56
N HIS A 123 2.41 -0.38 1.14
CA HIS A 123 1.43 -1.04 1.98
C HIS A 123 1.77 -0.87 3.46
N ARG A 124 0.74 -0.95 4.29
CA ARG A 124 0.97 -1.08 5.72
C ARG A 124 1.65 -2.42 6.01
N GLY A 125 2.72 -2.37 6.78
CA GLY A 125 3.49 -3.56 7.10
C GLY A 125 4.67 -3.81 6.18
N ASP A 126 4.82 -3.03 5.11
CA ASP A 126 6.01 -3.11 4.26
C ASP A 126 7.27 -2.90 5.11
N PRO A 127 8.28 -3.75 4.95
CA PRO A 127 9.49 -3.66 5.73
C PRO A 127 10.26 -2.37 5.46
N VAL A 128 10.83 -1.79 6.50
CA VAL A 128 11.68 -0.60 6.41
C VAL A 128 13.11 -0.99 6.73
N GLN A 129 14.02 -0.70 5.80
CA GLN A 129 15.44 -1.00 5.87
C GLN A 129 16.23 0.30 6.12
N ALA A 130 16.98 0.33 7.22
CA ALA A 130 18.04 1.30 7.43
C ALA A 130 19.32 0.85 6.71
N THR A 131 20.35 1.69 6.62
CA THR A 131 21.61 1.34 5.95
C THR A 131 22.32 0.14 6.60
N ASP A 132 22.02 -0.14 7.87
CA ASP A 132 22.58 -1.23 8.69
C ASP A 132 21.57 -2.36 8.93
N GLY A 133 20.47 -2.42 8.18
CA GLY A 133 19.49 -3.50 8.13
C GLY A 133 18.09 -3.14 8.60
N HIS A 134 17.22 -4.15 8.71
CA HIS A 134 15.81 -4.00 9.03
C HIS A 134 15.56 -3.27 10.35
N ILE A 135 14.63 -2.29 10.37
CA ILE A 135 14.33 -1.49 11.55
C ILE A 135 12.86 -1.57 11.99
N GLY A 136 11.95 -1.91 11.10
CA GLY A 136 10.53 -1.98 11.41
C GLY A 136 9.68 -2.04 10.15
N ALA A 137 8.41 -1.63 10.26
CA ALA A 137 7.46 -1.68 9.17
C ALA A 137 6.69 -0.37 9.02
N VAL A 138 6.20 -0.12 7.81
CA VAL A 138 5.33 1.02 7.51
C VAL A 138 4.04 0.93 8.32
N GLY A 139 3.71 1.98 9.06
CA GLY A 139 2.46 2.12 9.79
C GLY A 139 1.46 3.00 9.06
N GLU A 140 1.81 4.26 8.90
CA GLU A 140 0.93 5.31 8.37
C GLU A 140 1.76 6.36 7.60
N PHE A 141 1.09 7.19 6.82
CA PHE A 141 1.69 8.36 6.19
C PHE A 141 1.02 9.63 6.71
N CYS A 142 1.83 10.66 6.97
CA CYS A 142 1.34 12.00 7.24
C CYS A 142 1.46 12.84 5.97
N ILE A 143 0.37 13.45 5.55
CA ILE A 143 0.34 14.33 4.38
C ILE A 143 0.04 15.77 4.77
N ASN A 144 0.47 16.71 3.93
CA ASN A 144 -0.02 18.07 3.95
C ASN A 144 -1.38 18.11 3.22
N PRO A 145 -2.46 18.52 3.87
CA PRO A 145 -3.80 18.53 3.27
C PRO A 145 -3.94 19.54 2.11
N GLU A 146 -3.05 20.55 2.03
CA GLU A 146 -3.14 21.59 1.01
C GLU A 146 -2.62 21.13 -0.36
N ASP A 147 -1.58 20.29 -0.38
CA ASP A 147 -0.90 19.90 -1.61
C ASP A 147 -0.73 18.39 -1.79
N GLY A 148 -1.27 17.58 -0.87
CA GLY A 148 -1.19 16.11 -0.89
C GLY A 148 0.23 15.56 -0.70
N ARG A 149 1.22 16.40 -0.43
CA ARG A 149 2.59 15.93 -0.25
C ARG A 149 2.73 15.15 1.04
N ILE A 150 3.38 14.01 0.94
CA ILE A 150 3.77 13.25 2.13
C ILE A 150 4.78 14.10 2.89
N THR A 151 4.53 14.31 4.16
CA THR A 151 5.47 15.02 5.05
C THR A 151 6.31 14.04 5.84
N HIS A 152 5.71 12.95 6.30
CA HIS A 152 6.37 11.97 7.14
C HIS A 152 5.83 10.55 6.89
N LEU A 153 6.70 9.57 7.14
CA LEU A 153 6.37 8.17 7.27
C LEU A 153 6.34 7.80 8.76
N VAL A 154 5.29 7.13 9.21
CA VAL A 154 5.23 6.57 10.56
C VAL A 154 5.75 5.15 10.53
N LEU A 155 6.92 4.94 11.12
CA LEU A 155 7.55 3.65 11.30
C LEU A 155 7.01 2.98 12.56
N GLN A 156 6.53 1.76 12.45
CA GLN A 156 6.22 0.90 13.59
C GLN A 156 7.41 0.00 13.91
N LYS A 157 8.01 0.21 15.08
CA LYS A 157 9.15 -0.59 15.59
C LYS A 157 8.73 -1.41 16.79
N GLY A 158 9.11 -2.69 16.81
CA GLY A 158 8.99 -3.58 17.99
C GLY A 158 7.86 -4.61 17.90
N HIS A 159 8.00 -5.64 18.74
CA HIS A 159 7.05 -6.75 18.89
C HIS A 159 5.98 -6.41 19.95
N LEU A 160 4.99 -7.27 20.12
CA LEU A 160 3.74 -7.20 20.89
C LEU A 160 3.73 -6.39 22.23
N TRP A 161 4.87 -6.12 22.85
CA TRP A 161 4.97 -5.52 24.18
C TRP A 161 5.72 -4.17 24.22
N GLY A 162 5.69 -3.40 23.16
CA GLY A 162 6.38 -2.10 23.14
C GLY A 162 6.47 -1.50 21.75
N LYS A 163 5.36 -1.40 21.05
CA LYS A 163 5.33 -0.71 19.77
C LYS A 163 5.71 0.76 19.97
N ARG A 164 6.84 1.16 19.41
CA ARG A 164 7.21 2.57 19.27
C ARG A 164 6.89 3.02 17.86
N GLU A 165 6.23 4.13 17.77
CA GLU A 165 6.01 4.82 16.51
C GLU A 165 7.06 5.93 16.39
N ILE A 166 7.77 5.92 15.27
CA ILE A 166 8.77 6.92 14.96
C ILE A 166 8.34 7.58 13.66
N THR A 167 8.29 8.89 13.67
CA THR A 167 7.93 9.67 12.49
C THR A 167 9.21 10.04 11.75
N LEU A 168 9.30 9.62 10.49
CA LEU A 168 10.44 9.85 9.60
C LEU A 168 10.07 10.86 8.53
N GLY A 169 10.89 11.89 8.35
CA GLY A 169 10.78 12.78 7.21
C GLY A 169 11.06 12.04 5.89
N LEU A 170 10.39 12.42 4.82
CA LEU A 170 10.57 11.78 3.51
C LEU A 170 11.97 11.97 2.90
N ASP A 171 12.67 12.99 3.33
CA ASP A 171 14.07 13.25 2.95
C ASP A 171 15.02 12.12 3.37
N LEU A 172 14.61 11.35 4.39
CA LEU A 172 15.34 10.18 4.88
C LEU A 172 15.08 8.92 4.04
N ILE A 173 14.04 8.90 3.21
CA ILE A 173 13.77 7.78 2.28
C ILE A 173 14.73 7.91 1.11
N ASP A 174 15.45 6.83 0.82
CA ASP A 174 16.33 6.69 -0.33
C ASP A 174 15.53 6.23 -1.55
N ARG A 175 14.89 5.08 -1.42
CA ARG A 175 14.11 4.45 -2.48
C ARG A 175 13.05 3.50 -1.91
N VAL A 176 12.14 3.12 -2.76
CA VAL A 176 11.17 2.04 -2.51
C VAL A 176 11.33 1.01 -3.62
N GLU A 177 11.59 -0.23 -3.28
CA GLU A 177 11.78 -1.33 -4.22
C GLU A 177 11.10 -2.59 -3.68
N GLU A 178 10.38 -3.29 -4.54
CA GLU A 178 9.79 -4.62 -4.24
C GLU A 178 8.96 -4.68 -2.94
N GLY A 179 8.27 -3.60 -2.60
CA GLY A 179 7.47 -3.52 -1.36
C GLY A 179 8.31 -3.29 -0.11
N GLU A 180 9.56 -2.85 -0.24
CA GLU A 180 10.42 -2.43 0.87
C GLU A 180 10.78 -0.96 0.78
N VAL A 181 10.83 -0.28 1.91
CA VAL A 181 11.25 1.13 2.03
C VAL A 181 12.68 1.21 2.53
N TYR A 182 13.59 1.76 1.73
CA TYR A 182 15.00 1.92 2.07
C TYR A 182 15.30 3.34 2.56
N LEU A 183 16.02 3.45 3.68
CA LEU A 183 16.39 4.74 4.28
C LEU A 183 17.86 5.06 4.01
N LYS A 184 18.19 6.37 4.03
CA LYS A 184 19.55 6.89 3.88
C LYS A 184 20.37 6.86 5.16
N VAL A 185 19.76 6.53 6.29
CA VAL A 185 20.30 6.62 7.64
C VAL A 185 20.35 5.25 8.32
N ASP A 186 21.17 5.12 9.33
CA ASP A 186 21.28 3.92 10.15
C ASP A 186 20.26 3.92 11.30
N LYS A 187 20.22 2.82 12.04
CA LYS A 187 19.30 2.61 13.17
C LYS A 187 19.59 3.56 14.34
N GLU A 188 20.83 3.98 14.52
CA GLU A 188 21.23 4.88 15.60
C GLU A 188 20.68 6.28 15.34
N ALA A 189 20.88 6.82 14.15
CA ALA A 189 20.31 8.09 13.72
C ALA A 189 18.78 8.12 13.84
N ILE A 190 18.09 7.02 13.49
CA ILE A 190 16.64 6.93 13.61
C ILE A 190 16.19 6.94 15.09
N ASN A 191 16.94 6.31 15.99
CA ASN A 191 16.60 6.29 17.41
C ASN A 191 16.78 7.66 18.09
N GLU A 192 17.63 8.52 17.53
CA GLU A 192 17.87 9.88 18.01
C GLU A 192 16.84 10.88 17.50
N LEU A 193 16.05 10.51 16.47
CA LEU A 193 15.00 11.38 15.96
C LEU A 193 13.98 11.72 17.05
N PRO A 194 13.59 12.98 17.17
CA PRO A 194 12.55 13.38 18.09
C PRO A 194 11.25 12.66 17.71
N GLY A 195 10.77 11.80 18.62
CA GLY A 195 9.47 11.16 18.44
C GLY A 195 8.38 12.22 18.39
N ILE A 196 7.88 12.53 17.22
CA ILE A 196 6.71 13.39 17.08
C ILE A 196 5.55 12.59 17.64
N LYS A 197 5.04 13.01 18.79
CA LYS A 197 3.81 12.43 19.33
C LYS A 197 2.68 12.81 18.41
N ILE A 198 2.21 11.87 17.61
CA ILE A 198 0.97 12.01 16.85
C ILE A 198 -0.13 12.14 17.88
N LYS A 199 -0.72 13.32 18.00
CA LYS A 199 -1.89 13.53 18.86
C LYS A 199 -3.07 12.82 18.21
N ARG A 200 -3.29 11.58 18.60
CA ARG A 200 -4.50 10.83 18.22
C ARG A 200 -5.63 11.33 19.12
N HIS A 201 -6.61 12.01 18.53
CA HIS A 201 -7.82 12.41 19.23
C HIS A 201 -8.73 11.19 19.32
N TYR A 202 -8.80 10.58 20.49
CA TYR A 202 -9.72 9.47 20.73
C TYR A 202 -11.09 10.03 21.13
N PRO A 203 -12.21 9.58 20.52
CA PRO A 203 -13.56 10.12 20.79
C PRO A 203 -14.03 9.98 22.24
N TRP A 204 -13.33 9.23 23.08
CA TRP A 204 -13.62 9.03 24.51
C TRP A 204 -12.66 9.80 25.44
N GLN A 205 -11.68 10.51 24.94
CA GLN A 205 -10.88 11.43 25.74
C GLN A 205 -11.70 12.72 25.91
N LYS A 206 -12.27 12.90 27.10
CA LYS A 206 -12.80 14.20 27.52
C LYS A 206 -11.62 15.14 27.67
N ASP A 207 -11.70 16.30 27.03
CA ASP A 207 -10.78 17.40 27.27
C ASP A 207 -10.85 17.77 28.75
N GLU A 208 -9.75 17.57 29.49
CA GLU A 208 -9.51 18.18 30.80
C GLU A 208 -8.82 19.53 30.61
#